data_3ec642b0036665b6afe42bd5db5351af
#
_entry.id   3ec642b0036665b6afe42bd5db5351af
#
_cell.length_a   1.000
_cell.length_b   1.000
_cell.length_c   1.000
_cell.angle_alpha   90.00
_cell.angle_beta   90.00
_cell.angle_gamma   90.00
#
_symmetry.space_group_name_H-M   'P 1'
#
loop_
_entity.id
_entity.type
_entity.pdbx_description
1 polymer ?
#
loop_
_entity_poly.entity_id
_entity_poly.type
_entity_poly.pdbx_seq_one_letter_code
_entity_poly.pdbx_strand_id
1 'polypeptide(L)'
;MKKIIFKSFLLLWTVLLACSCNDLLDEKAYDFVSPEQLGDSESAASQLVTGAYNTVITSFITPGSYLYLTNMDCDYASGASWAFGNVGAGNPQGFWGIDHMWQGSYTLIHRANLGISKISAMSNLSQESKQDALAQLCFLKAWAYFNLVRNYGPVPIFRKSISEGEAMSQPRASVSDVYAHIIELLEQAEGMYSKDDAGFVVGHASNGAAKALLAKVYVTMASGAMSGVPIVVKGGDPNIFEPQPITHIAKTVAGYESFDPAKYYALARDKAWEVINEYTLFDNYMDVSES
;
A
#
# COMPACT_ATOMS: atom_id res chain seq x y z
N MET A 1 -37.96 58.92 24.35
CA MET A 1 -38.62 57.62 24.15
C MET A 1 -38.25 56.99 22.81
N LYS A 2 -38.41 57.63 21.63
CA LYS A 2 -38.12 57.01 20.30
C LYS A 2 -36.66 56.51 20.15
N LYS A 3 -35.64 57.19 20.69
CA LYS A 3 -34.23 56.77 20.60
C LYS A 3 -33.92 55.52 21.46
N ILE A 4 -34.65 55.30 22.56
CA ILE A 4 -34.46 54.12 23.42
C ILE A 4 -35.07 52.89 22.75
N ILE A 5 -36.28 53.03 22.17
CA ILE A 5 -36.95 51.96 21.46
C ILE A 5 -36.12 51.49 20.25
N PHE A 6 -35.51 52.43 19.50
CA PHE A 6 -34.65 52.10 18.37
C PHE A 6 -33.38 51.34 18.80
N LYS A 7 -32.74 51.75 19.92
CA LYS A 7 -31.57 51.03 20.45
C LYS A 7 -31.91 49.63 20.96
N SER A 8 -33.06 49.47 21.59
CA SER A 8 -33.54 48.15 22.06
C SER A 8 -33.90 47.25 20.89
N PHE A 9 -34.46 47.79 19.82
CA PHE A 9 -34.77 47.04 18.59
C PHE A 9 -33.49 46.61 17.85
N LEU A 10 -32.47 47.46 17.81
CA LEU A 10 -31.17 47.14 17.19
C LEU A 10 -30.45 46.08 18.00
N LEU A 11 -30.50 46.14 19.33
CA LEU A 11 -29.91 45.14 20.24
C LEU A 11 -30.58 43.78 20.09
N LEU A 12 -31.92 43.75 19.96
CA LEU A 12 -32.69 42.53 19.76
C LEU A 12 -32.36 41.88 18.42
N TRP A 13 -32.17 42.69 17.38
CA TRP A 13 -31.78 42.21 16.03
C TRP A 13 -30.38 41.65 16.00
N THR A 14 -29.40 42.22 16.73
CA THR A 14 -28.03 41.67 16.83
C THR A 14 -28.00 40.38 17.60
N VAL A 15 -28.84 40.19 18.63
CA VAL A 15 -28.95 38.92 19.37
C VAL A 15 -29.60 37.84 18.53
N LEU A 16 -30.59 38.16 17.68
CA LEU A 16 -31.24 37.22 16.75
C LEU A 16 -30.27 36.79 15.63
N LEU A 17 -29.35 37.64 15.20
CA LEU A 17 -28.32 37.28 14.22
C LEU A 17 -27.20 36.42 14.84
N ALA A 18 -26.96 36.51 16.14
CA ALA A 18 -25.99 35.68 16.84
C ALA A 18 -26.49 34.27 17.17
N CYS A 19 -27.81 34.02 17.10
CA CYS A 19 -28.43 32.70 17.18
C CYS A 19 -28.52 32.04 15.79
N SER A 20 -27.58 32.32 14.87
CA SER A 20 -27.45 31.62 13.59
C SER A 20 -27.19 30.15 13.87
N CYS A 21 -28.10 29.31 13.41
CA CYS A 21 -28.09 27.87 13.61
C CYS A 21 -26.74 27.28 13.14
N ASN A 22 -25.94 26.76 14.05
CA ASN A 22 -24.77 25.94 13.73
C ASN A 22 -25.17 24.71 12.88
N ASP A 23 -26.37 24.17 13.13
CA ASP A 23 -26.91 23.01 12.39
C ASP A 23 -27.12 23.27 10.88
N LEU A 24 -27.22 24.52 10.42
CA LEU A 24 -27.38 24.84 8.99
C LEU A 24 -26.04 24.82 8.24
N LEU A 25 -24.94 24.88 8.98
CA LEU A 25 -23.58 24.81 8.44
C LEU A 25 -22.96 23.43 8.62
N ASP A 26 -23.63 22.52 9.33
CA ASP A 26 -23.19 21.14 9.43
C ASP A 26 -23.45 20.43 8.11
N GLU A 27 -22.39 20.26 7.35
CA GLU A 27 -22.39 19.54 6.08
C GLU A 27 -22.63 18.06 6.35
N LYS A 28 -23.85 17.59 6.03
CA LYS A 28 -24.17 16.17 6.10
C LYS A 28 -23.90 15.55 4.75
N ALA A 29 -22.94 14.65 4.69
CA ALA A 29 -22.72 13.85 3.51
C ALA A 29 -23.92 12.91 3.31
N TYR A 30 -24.66 13.10 2.20
CA TYR A 30 -25.80 12.24 1.82
C TYR A 30 -25.39 11.15 0.83
N ASP A 31 -24.32 11.38 0.07
CA ASP A 31 -23.89 10.53 -1.04
C ASP A 31 -22.76 9.56 -0.66
N PHE A 32 -22.16 9.72 0.52
CA PHE A 32 -21.12 8.83 1.04
C PHE A 32 -21.18 8.78 2.58
N VAL A 33 -20.73 7.67 3.14
CA VAL A 33 -20.60 7.52 4.59
C VAL A 33 -19.23 8.03 5.01
N SER A 34 -19.19 9.13 5.78
CA SER A 34 -17.92 9.62 6.30
C SER A 34 -17.38 8.68 7.41
N PRO A 35 -16.06 8.64 7.64
CA PRO A 35 -15.49 7.82 8.71
C PRO A 35 -16.05 8.11 10.11
N GLU A 36 -16.57 9.31 10.33
CA GLU A 36 -17.21 9.73 11.58
C GLU A 36 -18.63 9.16 11.72
N GLN A 37 -19.30 8.90 10.60
CA GLN A 37 -20.64 8.29 10.54
C GLN A 37 -20.58 6.76 10.60
N LEU A 38 -19.39 6.16 10.37
CA LEU A 38 -19.19 4.73 10.57
C LEU A 38 -19.33 4.42 12.05
N GLY A 39 -20.31 3.61 12.41
CA GLY A 39 -20.54 3.18 13.79
C GLY A 39 -19.45 2.24 14.31
N ASP A 40 -19.64 1.74 15.52
CA ASP A 40 -18.81 0.70 16.16
C ASP A 40 -19.45 -0.66 15.88
N SER A 41 -19.15 -1.26 14.72
CA SER A 41 -19.72 -2.53 14.27
C SER A 41 -18.81 -3.28 13.30
N GLU A 42 -19.00 -4.59 13.15
CA GLU A 42 -18.28 -5.41 12.17
C GLU A 42 -18.49 -4.91 10.74
N SER A 43 -19.70 -4.46 10.39
CA SER A 43 -19.96 -3.87 9.08
C SER A 43 -19.13 -2.61 8.84
N ALA A 44 -18.95 -1.76 9.85
CA ALA A 44 -18.13 -0.56 9.75
C ALA A 44 -16.64 -0.92 9.55
N ALA A 45 -16.13 -1.90 10.29
CA ALA A 45 -14.77 -2.39 10.13
C ALA A 45 -14.55 -2.97 8.73
N SER A 46 -15.48 -3.79 8.24
CA SER A 46 -15.44 -4.36 6.89
C SER A 46 -15.45 -3.28 5.80
N GLN A 47 -16.23 -2.20 5.96
CA GLN A 47 -16.24 -1.09 5.00
C GLN A 47 -14.89 -0.35 4.95
N LEU A 48 -14.21 -0.15 6.09
CA LEU A 48 -12.88 0.46 6.14
C LEU A 48 -11.84 -0.41 5.42
N VAL A 49 -11.88 -1.72 5.64
CA VAL A 49 -11.00 -2.69 4.97
C VAL A 49 -11.28 -2.71 3.46
N THR A 50 -12.56 -2.84 3.06
CA THR A 50 -12.99 -2.84 1.65
C THR A 50 -12.59 -1.54 0.96
N GLY A 51 -12.70 -0.40 1.64
CA GLY A 51 -12.24 0.89 1.13
C GLY A 51 -10.74 0.93 0.82
N ALA A 52 -9.93 0.24 1.62
CA ALA A 52 -8.49 0.09 1.35
C ALA A 52 -8.23 -0.84 0.14
N TYR A 53 -8.89 -2.01 0.06
CA TYR A 53 -8.79 -2.90 -1.11
C TYR A 53 -9.26 -2.23 -2.41
N ASN A 54 -10.34 -1.46 -2.36
CA ASN A 54 -10.82 -0.73 -3.53
C ASN A 54 -9.76 0.23 -4.09
N THR A 55 -8.89 0.79 -3.24
CA THR A 55 -7.78 1.62 -3.71
C THR A 55 -6.80 0.83 -4.56
N VAL A 56 -6.55 -0.44 -4.23
CA VAL A 56 -5.67 -1.31 -5.05
C VAL A 56 -6.23 -1.44 -6.47
N ILE A 57 -7.53 -1.70 -6.58
CA ILE A 57 -8.18 -1.85 -7.89
C ILE A 57 -8.18 -0.53 -8.66
N THR A 58 -8.65 0.55 -8.04
CA THR A 58 -8.90 1.83 -8.73
C THR A 58 -7.64 2.62 -9.04
N SER A 59 -6.58 2.47 -8.22
CA SER A 59 -5.36 3.27 -8.35
C SER A 59 -4.18 2.52 -8.96
N PHE A 60 -4.15 1.19 -8.88
CA PHE A 60 -3.03 0.39 -9.38
C PHE A 60 -3.41 -0.46 -10.59
N ILE A 61 -4.53 -1.19 -10.51
CA ILE A 61 -4.90 -2.19 -11.52
C ILE A 61 -5.61 -1.52 -12.69
N THR A 62 -6.69 -0.77 -12.43
CA THR A 62 -7.52 -0.17 -13.50
C THR A 62 -6.74 0.80 -14.38
N PRO A 63 -5.91 1.71 -13.85
CA PRO A 63 -5.08 2.57 -14.70
C PRO A 63 -3.95 1.82 -15.41
N GLY A 64 -3.66 0.59 -15.04
CA GLY A 64 -2.54 -0.19 -15.57
C GLY A 64 -1.16 0.27 -15.11
N SER A 65 -1.07 1.28 -14.26
CA SER A 65 0.21 1.84 -13.80
C SER A 65 1.11 0.82 -13.13
N TYR A 66 0.53 -0.06 -12.32
CA TYR A 66 1.26 -1.16 -11.68
C TYR A 66 1.86 -2.11 -12.72
N LEU A 67 1.05 -2.59 -13.66
CA LEU A 67 1.49 -3.49 -14.72
C LEU A 67 2.64 -2.89 -15.54
N TYR A 68 2.49 -1.63 -15.92
CA TYR A 68 3.49 -0.95 -16.74
C TYR A 68 4.82 -0.75 -16.01
N LEU A 69 4.79 -0.29 -14.76
CA LEU A 69 6.01 -0.05 -14.00
C LEU A 69 6.72 -1.33 -13.54
N THR A 70 5.99 -2.45 -13.40
CA THR A 70 6.56 -3.69 -12.90
C THR A 70 6.96 -4.68 -13.99
N ASN A 71 6.40 -4.58 -15.20
CA ASN A 71 6.62 -5.59 -16.25
C ASN A 71 7.17 -5.03 -17.57
N MET A 72 7.21 -3.72 -17.78
CA MET A 72 7.69 -3.18 -19.06
C MET A 72 9.21 -3.10 -19.17
N ASP A 73 9.92 -3.16 -18.05
CA ASP A 73 11.37 -3.14 -17.99
C ASP A 73 11.92 -4.57 -17.78
N CYS A 74 11.43 -5.52 -18.57
CA CYS A 74 11.85 -6.90 -18.51
C CYS A 74 12.14 -7.45 -19.92
N ASP A 75 13.03 -8.44 -20.00
CA ASP A 75 13.55 -9.01 -21.24
C ASP A 75 12.56 -9.93 -21.98
N TYR A 76 11.43 -10.26 -21.39
CA TYR A 76 10.39 -11.09 -21.99
C TYR A 76 9.14 -10.32 -22.45
N ALA A 77 9.05 -9.01 -22.16
CA ALA A 77 7.92 -8.19 -22.56
C ALA A 77 8.29 -7.28 -23.73
N SER A 78 7.40 -7.21 -24.71
CA SER A 78 7.48 -6.27 -25.82
C SER A 78 6.11 -5.69 -26.11
N GLY A 79 6.04 -4.49 -26.64
CA GLY A 79 4.78 -3.85 -26.96
C GLY A 79 4.93 -2.50 -27.65
N ALA A 80 3.86 -1.72 -27.63
CA ALA A 80 3.80 -0.45 -28.32
C ALA A 80 4.85 0.55 -27.79
N SER A 81 5.48 1.29 -28.67
CA SER A 81 6.55 2.24 -28.35
C SER A 81 6.14 3.31 -27.31
N TRP A 82 4.86 3.69 -27.25
CA TRP A 82 4.34 4.62 -26.26
C TRP A 82 4.43 4.10 -24.84
N ALA A 83 4.38 2.79 -24.67
CA ALA A 83 4.50 2.13 -23.37
C ALA A 83 5.96 1.80 -23.03
N PHE A 84 6.67 1.20 -23.99
CA PHE A 84 8.04 0.71 -23.81
C PHE A 84 9.13 1.76 -24.10
N GLY A 85 8.77 2.83 -24.82
CA GLY A 85 9.75 3.86 -25.20
C GLY A 85 10.35 4.64 -24.03
N ASN A 86 9.62 4.80 -22.94
CA ASN A 86 10.08 5.52 -21.76
C ASN A 86 10.51 4.54 -20.64
N VAL A 87 9.64 3.64 -20.22
CA VAL A 87 9.89 2.74 -19.09
C VAL A 87 10.95 1.70 -19.46
N GLY A 88 10.77 0.98 -20.55
CA GLY A 88 11.70 -0.04 -21.01
C GLY A 88 13.06 0.51 -21.47
N ALA A 89 13.17 1.81 -21.74
CA ALA A 89 14.43 2.50 -22.01
C ALA A 89 15.11 3.05 -20.72
N GLY A 90 14.61 2.73 -19.53
CA GLY A 90 15.13 3.24 -18.26
C GLY A 90 14.86 4.71 -18.01
N ASN A 91 13.88 5.31 -18.70
CA ASN A 91 13.43 6.69 -18.50
C ASN A 91 11.98 6.76 -18.02
N PRO A 92 11.71 6.37 -16.77
CA PRO A 92 10.37 6.33 -16.25
C PRO A 92 9.73 7.72 -16.03
N GLN A 93 10.53 8.80 -15.97
CA GLN A 93 10.04 10.14 -15.65
C GLN A 93 9.04 10.71 -16.67
N GLY A 94 9.07 10.25 -17.89
CA GLY A 94 8.10 10.62 -18.94
C GLY A 94 6.82 9.78 -18.95
N PHE A 95 6.66 8.86 -18.00
CA PHE A 95 5.54 7.94 -17.99
C PHE A 95 4.49 8.35 -16.93
N TRP A 96 3.28 8.63 -17.36
CA TRP A 96 2.16 9.06 -16.49
C TRP A 96 1.84 8.08 -15.34
N GLY A 97 2.11 6.80 -15.53
CA GLY A 97 1.87 5.76 -14.52
C GLY A 97 2.69 5.92 -13.25
N ILE A 98 3.79 6.66 -13.31
CA ILE A 98 4.62 6.98 -12.13
C ILE A 98 3.83 7.81 -11.12
N ASP A 99 3.18 8.89 -11.56
CA ASP A 99 2.40 9.75 -10.67
C ASP A 99 1.21 8.98 -10.08
N HIS A 100 0.54 8.16 -10.90
CA HIS A 100 -0.57 7.32 -10.46
C HIS A 100 -0.14 6.30 -9.39
N MET A 101 1.02 5.66 -9.58
CA MET A 101 1.57 4.72 -8.60
C MET A 101 1.87 5.42 -7.27
N TRP A 102 2.48 6.60 -7.32
CA TRP A 102 2.77 7.40 -6.14
C TRP A 102 1.49 7.80 -5.41
N GLN A 103 0.55 8.44 -6.09
CA GLN A 103 -0.71 8.91 -5.53
C GLN A 103 -1.54 7.75 -4.97
N GLY A 104 -1.66 6.66 -5.73
CA GLY A 104 -2.37 5.46 -5.32
C GLY A 104 -1.79 4.83 -4.05
N SER A 105 -0.46 4.76 -3.96
CA SER A 105 0.22 4.21 -2.78
C SER A 105 -0.08 5.05 -1.53
N TYR A 106 0.03 6.38 -1.61
CA TYR A 106 -0.26 7.25 -0.46
C TYR A 106 -1.74 7.32 -0.12
N THR A 107 -2.63 7.20 -1.10
CA THR A 107 -4.07 7.05 -0.85
C THR A 107 -4.36 5.76 -0.08
N LEU A 108 -3.73 4.65 -0.46
CA LEU A 108 -3.85 3.38 0.25
C LEU A 108 -3.30 3.46 1.68
N ILE A 109 -2.12 4.06 1.85
CA ILE A 109 -1.50 4.28 3.17
C ILE A 109 -2.40 5.14 4.07
N HIS A 110 -2.98 6.20 3.53
CA HIS A 110 -3.90 7.06 4.27
C HIS A 110 -5.16 6.29 4.71
N ARG A 111 -5.79 5.53 3.81
CA ARG A 111 -6.97 4.71 4.12
C ARG A 111 -6.64 3.62 5.14
N ALA A 112 -5.49 2.96 5.01
CA ALA A 112 -5.04 1.97 5.97
C ALA A 112 -4.79 2.59 7.37
N ASN A 113 -4.12 3.74 7.44
CA ASN A 113 -3.92 4.45 8.71
C ASN A 113 -5.24 4.85 9.38
N LEU A 114 -6.18 5.39 8.59
CA LEU A 114 -7.51 5.74 9.08
C LEU A 114 -8.26 4.52 9.60
N GLY A 115 -8.25 3.41 8.83
CA GLY A 115 -8.87 2.16 9.22
C GLY A 115 -8.25 1.57 10.49
N ILE A 116 -6.92 1.54 10.58
CA ILE A 116 -6.21 1.08 11.79
C ILE A 116 -6.62 1.92 13.02
N SER A 117 -6.62 3.25 12.89
CA SER A 117 -7.02 4.14 13.97
C SER A 117 -8.46 3.89 14.43
N LYS A 118 -9.42 3.88 13.49
CA LYS A 118 -10.84 3.69 13.79
C LYS A 118 -11.13 2.29 14.36
N ILE A 119 -10.64 1.22 13.71
CA ILE A 119 -10.90 -0.15 14.17
C ILE A 119 -10.25 -0.42 15.52
N SER A 120 -9.06 0.13 15.79
CA SER A 120 -8.41 0.00 17.09
C SER A 120 -9.26 0.58 18.23
N ALA A 121 -10.02 1.65 17.97
CA ALA A 121 -10.89 2.29 18.93
C ALA A 121 -12.27 1.59 19.09
N MET A 122 -12.66 0.69 18.17
CA MET A 122 -13.92 -0.03 18.24
C MET A 122 -13.95 -0.98 19.45
N SER A 123 -15.07 -1.02 20.16
CA SER A 123 -15.29 -1.84 21.35
C SER A 123 -16.29 -2.99 21.14
N ASN A 124 -17.12 -2.89 20.11
CA ASN A 124 -18.19 -3.85 19.83
C ASN A 124 -17.78 -4.97 18.85
N LEU A 125 -16.52 -4.99 18.41
CA LEU A 125 -15.99 -6.09 17.59
C LEU A 125 -15.52 -7.24 18.46
N SER A 126 -15.66 -8.47 17.95
CA SER A 126 -14.93 -9.60 18.49
C SER A 126 -13.43 -9.35 18.37
N GLN A 127 -12.63 -9.93 19.28
CA GLN A 127 -11.17 -9.76 19.23
C GLN A 127 -10.60 -10.34 17.91
N GLU A 128 -11.16 -11.43 17.43
CA GLU A 128 -10.80 -12.09 16.18
C GLU A 128 -11.08 -11.20 14.97
N SER A 129 -12.32 -10.71 14.81
CA SER A 129 -12.69 -9.79 13.71
C SER A 129 -11.84 -8.52 13.71
N LYS A 130 -11.53 -7.99 14.91
CA LYS A 130 -10.69 -6.82 15.07
C LYS A 130 -9.25 -7.09 14.61
N GLN A 131 -8.68 -8.21 15.04
CA GLN A 131 -7.31 -8.60 14.67
C GLN A 131 -7.20 -8.86 13.17
N ASP A 132 -8.14 -9.59 12.58
CA ASP A 132 -8.16 -9.85 11.14
C ASP A 132 -8.23 -8.56 10.33
N ALA A 133 -9.14 -7.65 10.66
CA ALA A 133 -9.26 -6.37 9.97
C ALA A 133 -7.98 -5.52 10.08
N LEU A 134 -7.35 -5.46 11.25
CA LEU A 134 -6.09 -4.76 11.45
C LEU A 134 -4.93 -5.42 10.69
N ALA A 135 -4.88 -6.75 10.65
CA ALA A 135 -3.87 -7.50 9.91
C ALA A 135 -3.93 -7.18 8.41
N GLN A 136 -5.13 -7.18 7.83
CA GLN A 136 -5.34 -6.84 6.43
C GLN A 136 -4.88 -5.43 6.10
N LEU A 137 -5.19 -4.45 6.95
CA LEU A 137 -4.76 -3.06 6.76
C LEU A 137 -3.24 -2.89 6.91
N CYS A 138 -2.60 -3.59 7.85
CA CYS A 138 -1.14 -3.61 7.99
C CYS A 138 -0.48 -4.22 6.76
N PHE A 139 -1.02 -5.34 6.24
CA PHE A 139 -0.56 -5.96 5.01
C PHE A 139 -0.65 -5.01 3.81
N LEU A 140 -1.79 -4.39 3.59
CA LEU A 140 -2.01 -3.46 2.48
C LEU A 140 -1.09 -2.23 2.56
N LYS A 141 -0.90 -1.70 3.76
CA LYS A 141 0.03 -0.60 4.02
C LYS A 141 1.49 -0.99 3.71
N ALA A 142 1.90 -2.17 4.15
CA ALA A 142 3.23 -2.72 3.86
C ALA A 142 3.43 -2.92 2.36
N TRP A 143 2.44 -3.48 1.67
CA TRP A 143 2.46 -3.67 0.22
C TRP A 143 2.61 -2.34 -0.54
N ALA A 144 1.91 -1.29 -0.10
CA ALA A 144 2.04 0.05 -0.68
C ALA A 144 3.46 0.61 -0.51
N TYR A 145 4.04 0.54 0.69
CA TYR A 145 5.42 0.97 0.93
C TYR A 145 6.44 0.14 0.16
N PHE A 146 6.21 -1.16 0.02
CA PHE A 146 7.09 -2.03 -0.76
C PHE A 146 7.10 -1.65 -2.25
N ASN A 147 5.97 -1.25 -2.81
CA ASN A 147 5.92 -0.70 -4.16
C ASN A 147 6.60 0.68 -4.25
N LEU A 148 6.40 1.55 -3.26
CA LEU A 148 7.05 2.86 -3.21
C LEU A 148 8.57 2.74 -3.17
N VAL A 149 9.13 1.97 -2.25
CA VAL A 149 10.59 1.90 -2.06
C VAL A 149 11.30 1.30 -3.25
N ARG A 150 10.70 0.31 -3.92
CA ARG A 150 11.29 -0.31 -5.13
C ARG A 150 11.30 0.62 -6.34
N ASN A 151 10.30 1.47 -6.48
CA ASN A 151 10.16 2.35 -7.64
C ASN A 151 10.76 3.75 -7.43
N TYR A 152 10.80 4.25 -6.18
CA TYR A 152 11.19 5.65 -5.90
C TYR A 152 12.35 5.77 -4.90
N GLY A 153 12.85 4.67 -4.35
CA GLY A 153 13.90 4.68 -3.33
C GLY A 153 13.43 5.28 -1.99
N PRO A 154 14.15 6.29 -1.44
CA PRO A 154 13.74 6.98 -0.23
C PRO A 154 12.38 7.64 -0.38
N VAL A 155 11.45 7.41 0.57
CA VAL A 155 10.08 7.94 0.53
C VAL A 155 9.61 8.36 1.92
N PRO A 156 8.67 9.32 2.03
CA PRO A 156 8.06 9.71 3.31
C PRO A 156 7.31 8.54 3.97
N ILE A 157 7.46 8.39 5.29
CA ILE A 157 6.72 7.41 6.09
C ILE A 157 5.65 8.13 6.91
N PHE A 158 4.39 7.75 6.71
CA PHE A 158 3.24 8.18 7.52
C PHE A 158 2.81 7.02 8.41
N ARG A 159 3.04 7.15 9.71
CA ARG A 159 2.78 6.06 10.68
C ARG A 159 1.34 6.05 11.14
N LYS A 160 0.73 7.23 11.23
CA LYS A 160 -0.61 7.45 11.78
C LYS A 160 -1.53 8.13 10.77
N SER A 161 -2.80 8.26 11.13
CA SER A 161 -3.74 9.09 10.40
C SER A 161 -3.45 10.59 10.67
N ILE A 162 -3.76 11.42 9.70
CA ILE A 162 -3.69 12.90 9.85
C ILE A 162 -4.63 13.33 10.99
N SER A 163 -5.76 12.67 11.18
CA SER A 163 -6.67 12.92 12.30
C SER A 163 -6.06 12.65 13.68
N GLU A 164 -4.96 11.89 13.75
CA GLU A 164 -4.20 11.63 14.97
C GLU A 164 -2.97 12.56 15.12
N GLY A 165 -2.94 13.63 14.34
CA GLY A 165 -1.88 14.64 14.41
C GLY A 165 -0.62 14.31 13.60
N GLU A 166 -0.68 13.35 12.67
CA GLU A 166 0.43 13.13 11.73
C GLU A 166 0.61 14.37 10.84
N ALA A 167 1.83 14.86 10.70
CA ALA A 167 2.11 16.02 9.87
C ALA A 167 1.90 15.69 8.39
N MET A 168 1.22 16.56 7.64
CA MET A 168 0.95 16.36 6.21
C MET A 168 2.22 16.37 5.35
N SER A 169 3.28 17.00 5.81
CA SER A 169 4.57 17.03 5.14
C SER A 169 5.59 16.26 5.97
N GLN A 170 6.16 15.21 5.37
CA GLN A 170 7.20 14.38 5.96
C GLN A 170 8.43 14.37 5.05
N PRO A 171 9.65 14.42 5.63
CA PRO A 171 10.86 14.19 4.85
C PRO A 171 10.90 12.77 4.30
N ARG A 172 11.69 12.55 3.25
CA ARG A 172 11.99 11.20 2.77
C ARG A 172 12.79 10.46 3.83
N ALA A 173 12.30 9.29 4.23
CA ALA A 173 13.04 8.35 5.05
C ALA A 173 14.05 7.57 4.18
N SER A 174 15.11 7.07 4.80
CA SER A 174 16.09 6.22 4.09
C SER A 174 15.45 4.93 3.60
N VAL A 175 16.04 4.29 2.59
CA VAL A 175 15.60 2.98 2.09
C VAL A 175 15.57 1.96 3.23
N SER A 176 16.58 1.97 4.10
CA SER A 176 16.64 1.07 5.26
C SER A 176 15.49 1.29 6.25
N ASP A 177 15.13 2.55 6.53
CA ASP A 177 14.01 2.86 7.44
C ASP A 177 12.67 2.45 6.83
N VAL A 178 12.50 2.62 5.51
CA VAL A 178 11.29 2.18 4.82
C VAL A 178 11.15 0.65 4.88
N TYR A 179 12.24 -0.10 4.63
CA TYR A 179 12.21 -1.55 4.75
C TYR A 179 11.97 -2.02 6.19
N ALA A 180 12.57 -1.36 7.17
CA ALA A 180 12.30 -1.67 8.58
C ALA A 180 10.81 -1.48 8.91
N HIS A 181 10.19 -0.42 8.41
CA HIS A 181 8.76 -0.19 8.60
C HIS A 181 7.87 -1.21 7.86
N ILE A 182 8.26 -1.64 6.66
CA ILE A 182 7.56 -2.70 5.92
C ILE A 182 7.59 -4.02 6.70
N ILE A 183 8.77 -4.41 7.20
CA ILE A 183 8.96 -5.64 7.99
C ILE A 183 8.11 -5.58 9.25
N GLU A 184 8.16 -4.47 10.01
CA GLU A 184 7.32 -4.25 11.19
C GLU A 184 5.84 -4.47 10.91
N LEU A 185 5.32 -3.90 9.82
CA LEU A 185 3.91 -4.04 9.44
C LEU A 185 3.54 -5.48 9.06
N LEU A 186 4.43 -6.18 8.35
CA LEU A 186 4.17 -7.56 7.93
C LEU A 186 4.25 -8.54 9.12
N GLU A 187 5.18 -8.34 10.04
CA GLU A 187 5.27 -9.12 11.28
C GLU A 187 4.06 -8.87 12.18
N GLN A 188 3.56 -7.63 12.26
CA GLN A 188 2.30 -7.32 12.94
C GLN A 188 1.12 -8.03 12.28
N ALA A 189 1.02 -7.97 10.94
CA ALA A 189 -0.04 -8.64 10.21
C ALA A 189 -0.01 -10.16 10.45
N GLU A 190 1.15 -10.80 10.29
CA GLU A 190 1.35 -12.22 10.53
C GLU A 190 0.93 -12.63 11.95
N GLY A 191 1.28 -11.82 12.96
CA GLY A 191 0.95 -12.10 14.36
C GLY A 191 -0.52 -11.91 14.72
N MET A 192 -1.27 -11.15 13.93
CA MET A 192 -2.69 -10.88 14.14
C MET A 192 -3.62 -11.86 13.40
N TYR A 193 -3.19 -12.39 12.25
CA TYR A 193 -3.99 -13.39 11.52
C TYR A 193 -4.12 -14.68 12.32
N SER A 194 -5.27 -15.36 12.17
CA SER A 194 -5.42 -16.73 12.63
C SER A 194 -4.44 -17.66 11.88
N LYS A 195 -3.84 -18.61 12.58
CA LYS A 195 -2.84 -19.54 11.99
C LYS A 195 -3.45 -20.56 11.04
N ASP A 196 -4.72 -20.86 11.21
CA ASP A 196 -5.49 -21.83 10.44
C ASP A 196 -6.36 -21.16 9.36
N ASP A 197 -6.09 -19.88 9.07
CA ASP A 197 -6.87 -19.05 8.15
C ASP A 197 -8.40 -19.12 8.41
N ALA A 198 -8.80 -19.40 9.65
CA ALA A 198 -10.21 -19.38 10.05
C ALA A 198 -10.79 -18.00 9.75
N GLY A 199 -11.89 -17.96 8.99
CA GLY A 199 -12.51 -16.72 8.56
C GLY A 199 -11.90 -16.10 7.30
N PHE A 200 -10.96 -16.78 6.62
CA PHE A 200 -10.40 -16.28 5.36
C PHE A 200 -11.49 -16.01 4.32
N VAL A 201 -11.42 -14.82 3.74
CA VAL A 201 -12.29 -14.39 2.65
C VAL A 201 -11.50 -14.41 1.35
N VAL A 202 -11.99 -15.11 0.35
CA VAL A 202 -11.36 -15.21 -0.98
C VAL A 202 -11.13 -13.80 -1.55
N GLY A 203 -9.91 -13.54 -2.01
CA GLY A 203 -9.49 -12.24 -2.52
C GLY A 203 -8.93 -11.27 -1.45
N HIS A 204 -8.97 -11.64 -0.18
CA HIS A 204 -8.34 -10.89 0.89
C HIS A 204 -6.95 -11.48 1.24
N ALA A 205 -6.12 -10.69 1.91
CA ALA A 205 -4.84 -11.17 2.40
C ALA A 205 -5.03 -12.08 3.60
N SER A 206 -4.16 -13.10 3.69
CA SER A 206 -4.13 -14.09 4.77
C SER A 206 -2.79 -14.08 5.50
N ASN A 207 -2.65 -14.93 6.51
CA ASN A 207 -1.39 -15.18 7.18
C ASN A 207 -0.29 -15.60 6.18
N GLY A 208 -0.61 -16.53 5.29
CA GLY A 208 0.31 -16.98 4.23
C GLY A 208 0.69 -15.86 3.27
N ALA A 209 -0.25 -14.96 2.94
CA ALA A 209 0.04 -13.79 2.11
C ALA A 209 1.04 -12.84 2.78
N ALA A 210 0.91 -12.62 4.10
CA ALA A 210 1.85 -11.80 4.86
C ALA A 210 3.26 -12.41 4.89
N LYS A 211 3.36 -13.72 5.16
CA LYS A 211 4.62 -14.48 5.13
C LYS A 211 5.26 -14.47 3.74
N ALA A 212 4.49 -14.70 2.69
CA ALA A 212 4.98 -14.72 1.31
C ALA A 212 5.51 -13.34 0.88
N LEU A 213 4.79 -12.26 1.26
CA LEU A 213 5.26 -10.91 1.00
C LEU A 213 6.53 -10.58 1.78
N LEU A 214 6.63 -11.02 3.04
CA LEU A 214 7.83 -10.83 3.86
C LEU A 214 9.04 -11.55 3.26
N ALA A 215 8.87 -12.79 2.80
CA ALA A 215 9.92 -13.51 2.05
C ALA A 215 10.37 -12.73 0.81
N LYS A 216 9.42 -12.18 0.04
CA LYS A 216 9.73 -11.37 -1.14
C LYS A 216 10.43 -10.06 -0.78
N VAL A 217 10.08 -9.42 0.32
CA VAL A 217 10.77 -8.23 0.86
C VAL A 217 12.24 -8.57 1.15
N TYR A 218 12.51 -9.65 1.87
CA TYR A 218 13.86 -10.07 2.19
C TYR A 218 14.69 -10.43 0.94
N VAL A 219 14.12 -11.14 -0.04
CA VAL A 219 14.79 -11.40 -1.33
C VAL A 219 15.16 -10.09 -2.02
N THR A 220 14.26 -9.12 -2.03
CA THR A 220 14.51 -7.83 -2.69
C THR A 220 15.62 -7.05 -1.99
N MET A 221 15.65 -7.04 -0.66
CA MET A 221 16.73 -6.42 0.11
C MET A 221 18.08 -7.09 -0.17
N ALA A 222 18.11 -8.41 -0.20
CA ALA A 222 19.31 -9.19 -0.48
C ALA A 222 19.82 -8.94 -1.91
N SER A 223 18.95 -9.05 -2.91
CA SER A 223 19.33 -8.88 -4.31
C SER A 223 19.78 -7.46 -4.64
N GLY A 224 19.11 -6.45 -4.06
CA GLY A 224 19.50 -5.04 -4.25
C GLY A 224 20.85 -4.69 -3.63
N ALA A 225 21.27 -5.40 -2.58
CA ALA A 225 22.56 -5.22 -1.92
C ALA A 225 23.71 -5.98 -2.59
N MET A 226 23.42 -6.90 -3.54
CA MET A 226 24.46 -7.68 -4.21
C MET A 226 25.35 -6.83 -5.11
N SER A 227 26.63 -7.15 -5.14
CA SER A 227 27.61 -6.55 -6.06
C SER A 227 28.61 -7.60 -6.55
N GLY A 228 29.24 -7.35 -7.70
CA GLY A 228 30.31 -8.20 -8.25
C GLY A 228 29.83 -9.53 -8.84
N VAL A 229 28.52 -9.82 -8.82
CA VAL A 229 27.96 -11.08 -9.34
C VAL A 229 27.60 -10.92 -10.82
N PRO A 230 28.02 -11.84 -11.70
CA PRO A 230 27.61 -11.82 -13.10
C PRO A 230 26.13 -12.18 -13.25
N ILE A 231 25.38 -11.34 -13.94
CA ILE A 231 23.97 -11.56 -14.31
C ILE A 231 23.92 -11.67 -15.83
N VAL A 232 23.44 -12.81 -16.33
CA VAL A 232 23.25 -13.04 -17.76
C VAL A 232 21.79 -12.73 -18.11
N VAL A 233 21.58 -11.76 -18.96
CA VAL A 233 20.26 -11.38 -19.48
C VAL A 233 20.20 -11.61 -20.98
N LYS A 234 19.01 -11.90 -21.50
CA LYS A 234 18.77 -11.82 -22.93
C LYS A 234 18.76 -10.34 -23.30
N GLY A 235 19.72 -9.92 -24.07
CA GLY A 235 19.82 -8.55 -24.54
C GLY A 235 20.03 -8.52 -26.03
N GLY A 236 19.98 -7.36 -26.62
CA GLY A 236 20.30 -7.16 -28.02
C GLY A 236 19.34 -6.23 -28.73
N ASP A 237 19.55 -6.04 -30.00
CA ASP A 237 18.66 -5.31 -30.89
C ASP A 237 17.28 -6.02 -30.91
N PRO A 238 16.18 -5.33 -30.59
CA PRO A 238 14.84 -5.91 -30.62
C PRO A 238 14.41 -6.42 -32.01
N ASN A 239 15.16 -6.06 -33.05
CA ASN A 239 14.94 -6.56 -34.41
C ASN A 239 15.70 -7.86 -34.70
N ILE A 240 16.50 -8.38 -33.78
CA ILE A 240 17.25 -9.64 -33.97
C ILE A 240 16.40 -10.77 -33.35
N PHE A 241 16.07 -11.76 -34.18
CA PHE A 241 15.23 -12.91 -33.82
C PHE A 241 15.88 -13.83 -32.77
N GLU A 242 17.20 -13.81 -32.61
CA GLU A 242 17.95 -14.53 -31.59
C GLU A 242 18.85 -13.57 -30.80
N PRO A 243 18.31 -12.95 -29.73
CA PRO A 243 19.10 -12.05 -28.92
C PRO A 243 20.28 -12.80 -28.27
N GLN A 244 21.48 -12.26 -28.42
CA GLN A 244 22.67 -12.79 -27.75
C GLN A 244 22.64 -12.47 -26.26
N PRO A 245 23.04 -13.42 -25.39
CA PRO A 245 23.11 -13.13 -23.96
C PRO A 245 24.16 -12.05 -23.68
N ILE A 246 23.79 -11.09 -22.85
CA ILE A 246 24.67 -10.03 -22.36
C ILE A 246 24.92 -10.29 -20.87
N THR A 247 26.21 -10.26 -20.49
CA THR A 247 26.60 -10.40 -19.09
C THR A 247 26.79 -9.01 -18.47
N HIS A 248 26.04 -8.73 -17.44
CA HIS A 248 26.19 -7.56 -16.55
C HIS A 248 26.81 -8.00 -15.24
N ILE A 249 27.61 -7.12 -14.63
CA ILE A 249 28.07 -7.32 -13.26
C ILE A 249 27.13 -6.54 -12.35
N ALA A 250 26.50 -7.23 -11.41
CA ALA A 250 25.62 -6.62 -10.44
C ALA A 250 26.31 -5.50 -9.68
N LYS A 251 25.62 -4.41 -9.49
CA LYS A 251 26.03 -3.28 -8.65
C LYS A 251 24.98 -3.12 -7.56
N THR A 252 25.43 -2.82 -6.35
CA THR A 252 24.52 -2.48 -5.24
C THR A 252 23.61 -1.34 -5.67
N VAL A 253 22.34 -1.52 -5.46
CA VAL A 253 21.33 -0.49 -5.73
C VAL A 253 21.48 0.62 -4.68
N ALA A 254 21.37 1.88 -5.11
CA ALA A 254 21.50 3.04 -4.22
C ALA A 254 20.51 2.96 -3.04
N GLY A 255 21.02 3.07 -1.82
CA GLY A 255 20.27 2.94 -0.58
C GLY A 255 20.21 1.52 0.00
N TYR A 256 20.75 0.51 -0.70
CA TYR A 256 20.80 -0.89 -0.22
C TYR A 256 22.15 -1.28 0.37
N GLU A 257 23.09 -0.36 0.47
CA GLU A 257 24.47 -0.61 0.89
C GLU A 257 24.61 -1.15 2.32
N SER A 258 23.62 -0.90 3.16
CA SER A 258 23.60 -1.35 4.57
C SER A 258 23.06 -2.77 4.75
N PHE A 259 22.50 -3.40 3.72
CA PHE A 259 21.92 -4.72 3.84
C PHE A 259 22.98 -5.81 3.58
N ASP A 260 22.96 -6.85 4.40
CA ASP A 260 23.79 -8.06 4.22
C ASP A 260 23.01 -9.07 3.35
N PRO A 261 23.46 -9.35 2.11
CA PRO A 261 22.77 -10.27 1.22
C PRO A 261 22.62 -11.68 1.83
N ALA A 262 23.65 -12.21 2.49
CA ALA A 262 23.63 -13.56 3.04
C ALA A 262 22.57 -13.68 4.16
N LYS A 263 22.51 -12.70 5.03
CA LYS A 263 21.48 -12.61 6.08
C LYS A 263 20.07 -12.60 5.51
N TYR A 264 19.81 -11.70 4.56
CA TYR A 264 18.46 -11.52 4.06
C TYR A 264 18.00 -12.65 3.13
N TYR A 265 18.90 -13.30 2.38
CA TYR A 265 18.56 -14.54 1.67
C TYR A 265 18.22 -15.69 2.63
N ALA A 266 18.92 -15.80 3.76
CA ALA A 266 18.60 -16.79 4.78
C ALA A 266 17.20 -16.54 5.37
N LEU A 267 16.90 -15.30 5.77
CA LEU A 267 15.56 -14.91 6.26
C LEU A 267 14.46 -15.16 5.23
N ALA A 268 14.72 -14.84 3.96
CA ALA A 268 13.78 -15.08 2.87
C ALA A 268 13.49 -16.57 2.68
N ARG A 269 14.54 -17.41 2.68
CA ARG A 269 14.41 -18.87 2.58
C ARG A 269 13.57 -19.42 3.74
N ASP A 270 13.90 -19.02 4.97
CA ASP A 270 13.25 -19.56 6.16
C ASP A 270 11.76 -19.15 6.18
N LYS A 271 11.45 -17.90 5.84
CA LYS A 271 10.06 -17.45 5.74
C LYS A 271 9.30 -18.11 4.58
N ALA A 272 9.96 -18.35 3.44
CA ALA A 272 9.35 -19.08 2.31
C ALA A 272 9.04 -20.55 2.67
N TRP A 273 9.91 -21.20 3.48
CA TRP A 273 9.67 -22.56 3.95
C TRP A 273 8.43 -22.67 4.84
N GLU A 274 8.13 -21.65 5.64
CA GLU A 274 6.87 -21.63 6.41
C GLU A 274 5.66 -21.71 5.47
N VAL A 275 5.64 -20.90 4.39
CA VAL A 275 4.55 -20.92 3.42
C VAL A 275 4.46 -22.24 2.64
N ILE A 276 5.60 -22.77 2.17
CA ILE A 276 5.66 -24.03 1.42
C ILE A 276 5.12 -25.20 2.23
N ASN A 277 5.32 -25.19 3.55
CA ASN A 277 4.84 -26.24 4.44
C ASN A 277 3.33 -26.13 4.77
N GLU A 278 2.75 -24.95 4.59
CA GLU A 278 1.34 -24.67 4.90
C GLU A 278 0.42 -24.78 3.67
N TYR A 279 0.97 -24.59 2.46
CA TYR A 279 0.18 -24.52 1.23
C TYR A 279 0.67 -25.55 0.21
N THR A 280 -0.26 -26.11 -0.55
CA THR A 280 0.01 -27.04 -1.65
C THR A 280 -0.33 -26.38 -2.98
N LEU A 281 0.54 -26.52 -3.97
CA LEU A 281 0.25 -26.07 -5.33
C LEU A 281 -0.78 -27.00 -6.00
N PHE A 282 -1.57 -26.44 -6.89
CA PHE A 282 -2.42 -27.25 -7.77
C PHE A 282 -1.54 -28.12 -8.69
N ASP A 283 -1.97 -29.35 -8.94
CA ASP A 283 -1.26 -30.29 -9.85
C ASP A 283 -1.23 -29.76 -11.29
N ASN A 284 -2.28 -29.04 -11.69
CA ASN A 284 -2.40 -28.44 -13.01
C ASN A 284 -2.70 -26.94 -12.88
N TYR A 285 -1.95 -26.11 -13.63
CA TYR A 285 -2.19 -24.67 -13.66
C TYR A 285 -3.61 -24.26 -14.05
N MET A 286 -4.27 -25.04 -14.92
CA MET A 286 -5.65 -24.75 -15.34
C MET A 286 -6.67 -24.89 -14.22
N ASP A 287 -6.38 -25.67 -13.19
CA ASP A 287 -7.28 -25.89 -12.05
C ASP A 287 -7.43 -24.64 -11.18
N VAL A 288 -6.47 -23.69 -11.29
CA VAL A 288 -6.52 -22.38 -10.59
C VAL A 288 -7.68 -21.51 -11.09
N SER A 289 -8.12 -21.71 -12.34
CA SER A 289 -9.21 -20.91 -12.94
C SER A 289 -10.60 -21.40 -12.59
N GLU A 290 -10.72 -22.58 -12.00
CA GLU A 290 -11.99 -23.25 -11.65
C GLU A 290 -12.30 -23.21 -10.13
N SER A 291 -11.36 -22.71 -9.33
CA SER A 291 -11.48 -22.54 -7.88
C SER A 291 -11.87 -21.10 -7.52
#